data_456c1f3e3c2decd41496719dea6eb85c
#
_entry.id   456c1f3e3c2decd41496719dea6eb85c
#
_cell.length_a   1.000
_cell.length_b   1.000
_cell.length_c   1.000
_cell.angle_alpha   90.00
_cell.angle_beta   90.00
_cell.angle_gamma   90.00
#
_symmetry.space_group_name_H-M   'P 1'
#
loop_
_entity.id
_entity.type
_entity.pdbx_description
1 polymer ?
#
loop_
_entity_poly.entity_id
_entity_poly.type
_entity_poly.pdbx_seq_one_letter_code
_entity_poly.pdbx_strand_id
1 'polypeptide(L)'
;MSQSELRIEGARVNNLKNLSVAFPHGDLVVITGVSGSGKSSLAFDTLYAEGQRRYVESLSSYARQFLGKLDKPEVDDIKGLAPAIAIQQKVISRNPRSTVGTVTEIHDYLKVLFARVGKTYSPHTGLEVKRHQLADVLKAMADRSPEDRVLVLAPVDFKDRSATEMCQLLAQQGYARILLGGEELCRVDECPADCTHFELVVDRLAGGLRDEDEEIRAADSVQTAFFEGQGECILQWSDGQRMPFSNKFAEGDVVFEEPSPAFFSFNTPQGACPTCEGFGSVLGIDPALVIPNPQLSIFEDAIAPWKGERLSEWKDQLIRGAEAAGLPIHTPIAKLSEEHLALLWKGSAHFEGIDAFFNYVESKSYKIQYRVLQARYRGKTTCHDCRGHRLRKEASYVQIEGVHIGQISTWSIRQAREWFDGLKLAGSEGKIAERLLTEIRNRLH
;
A
#
# COMPACT_ATOMS: atom_id res chain seq x y z
N MET A 1 55.62 -15.66 12.26
CA MET A 1 55.32 -15.49 13.68
C MET A 1 53.90 -14.98 13.80
N SER A 2 52.98 -15.80 14.33
CA SER A 2 51.61 -15.33 14.56
C SER A 2 51.65 -14.28 15.65
N GLN A 3 51.17 -13.06 15.37
CA GLN A 3 51.00 -12.07 16.41
C GLN A 3 49.95 -12.61 17.39
N SER A 4 50.35 -12.82 18.63
CA SER A 4 49.49 -13.37 19.67
C SER A 4 48.48 -12.38 20.26
N GLU A 5 48.59 -11.10 19.86
CA GLU A 5 47.79 -10.01 20.39
C GLU A 5 47.45 -8.96 19.32
N LEU A 6 46.31 -8.31 19.50
CA LEU A 6 45.89 -7.11 18.82
C LEU A 6 46.44 -5.89 19.63
N ARG A 7 47.20 -5.04 19.04
CA ARG A 7 47.77 -3.83 19.70
C ARG A 7 47.35 -2.55 19.02
N ILE A 8 46.83 -1.63 19.81
CA ILE A 8 46.49 -0.26 19.39
C ILE A 8 47.51 0.70 20.01
N GLU A 9 48.05 1.61 19.23
CA GLU A 9 48.98 2.64 19.68
C GLU A 9 48.44 4.03 19.33
N GLY A 10 48.25 4.90 20.34
CA GLY A 10 47.91 6.31 20.16
C GLY A 10 46.52 6.60 19.59
N ALA A 11 45.46 5.91 20.06
CA ALA A 11 44.11 6.20 19.62
C ALA A 11 43.57 7.53 20.16
N ARG A 12 43.09 8.41 19.24
CA ARG A 12 42.61 9.77 19.53
C ARG A 12 41.21 10.05 18.97
N VAL A 13 40.51 9.01 18.49
CA VAL A 13 39.20 9.16 17.88
C VAL A 13 38.19 9.65 18.93
N ASN A 14 37.40 10.66 18.59
CA ASN A 14 36.41 11.31 19.44
C ASN A 14 37.00 11.79 20.79
N ASN A 15 36.61 11.15 21.90
CA ASN A 15 37.05 11.52 23.25
C ASN A 15 38.21 10.66 23.79
N LEU A 16 38.84 9.83 22.97
CA LEU A 16 40.00 9.03 23.36
C LEU A 16 41.21 9.94 23.47
N LYS A 17 41.96 9.79 24.60
CA LYS A 17 43.10 10.63 24.96
C LYS A 17 44.43 9.91 24.74
N ASN A 18 44.77 9.68 23.46
CA ASN A 18 46.03 9.03 23.07
C ASN A 18 46.19 7.64 23.73
N LEU A 19 45.10 6.83 23.68
CA LEU A 19 45.03 5.54 24.32
C LEU A 19 45.87 4.49 23.59
N SER A 20 46.72 3.78 24.31
CA SER A 20 47.41 2.58 23.82
C SER A 20 46.98 1.37 24.66
N VAL A 21 46.61 0.27 23.99
CA VAL A 21 46.09 -0.95 24.64
C VAL A 21 46.37 -2.17 23.79
N ALA A 22 46.53 -3.33 24.43
CA ALA A 22 46.68 -4.63 23.76
C ALA A 22 45.59 -5.57 24.22
N PHE A 23 45.08 -6.37 23.28
CA PHE A 23 44.07 -7.40 23.51
C PHE A 23 44.59 -8.79 23.06
N PRO A 24 44.43 -9.83 23.83
CA PRO A 24 44.78 -11.18 23.39
C PRO A 24 43.88 -11.65 22.24
N HIS A 25 44.42 -12.44 21.32
CA HIS A 25 43.64 -13.11 20.30
C HIS A 25 42.97 -14.38 20.84
N GLY A 26 41.74 -14.66 20.40
CA GLY A 26 41.00 -15.85 20.74
C GLY A 26 40.25 -15.80 22.07
N ASP A 27 40.34 -14.67 22.78
CA ASP A 27 39.67 -14.46 24.06
C ASP A 27 38.44 -13.57 23.94
N LEU A 28 37.52 -13.70 24.91
CA LEU A 28 36.41 -12.76 25.09
C LEU A 28 36.89 -11.52 25.86
N VAL A 29 36.96 -10.39 25.20
CA VAL A 29 37.36 -9.13 25.81
C VAL A 29 36.14 -8.26 26.09
N VAL A 30 35.97 -7.79 27.33
CA VAL A 30 34.87 -6.94 27.76
C VAL A 30 35.36 -5.52 28.02
N ILE A 31 34.85 -4.52 27.29
CA ILE A 31 35.15 -3.10 27.46
C ILE A 31 34.08 -2.45 28.33
N THR A 32 34.42 -2.02 29.54
CA THR A 32 33.52 -1.41 30.51
C THR A 32 33.86 0.03 30.81
N GLY A 33 32.93 0.78 31.39
CA GLY A 33 33.15 2.16 31.80
C GLY A 33 31.83 2.97 31.80
N VAL A 34 31.87 4.18 32.35
CA VAL A 34 30.70 5.09 32.39
C VAL A 34 30.28 5.55 31.00
N SER A 35 29.06 6.05 30.88
CA SER A 35 28.58 6.62 29.61
C SER A 35 29.48 7.79 29.17
N GLY A 36 29.84 7.85 27.88
CA GLY A 36 30.73 8.85 27.34
C GLY A 36 32.23 8.60 27.57
N SER A 37 32.65 7.47 28.20
CA SER A 37 34.07 7.17 28.42
C SER A 37 34.89 6.73 27.20
N GLY A 38 34.28 6.59 26.01
CA GLY A 38 34.96 6.21 24.76
C GLY A 38 34.94 4.73 24.44
N LYS A 39 34.15 3.90 25.13
CA LYS A 39 34.02 2.45 24.84
C LYS A 39 33.69 2.17 23.38
N SER A 40 32.64 2.84 22.88
CA SER A 40 32.19 2.70 21.49
C SER A 40 33.23 3.29 20.53
N SER A 41 33.87 4.41 20.89
CA SER A 41 34.89 5.01 20.06
C SER A 41 36.11 4.10 19.89
N LEU A 42 36.51 3.34 20.93
CA LEU A 42 37.57 2.36 20.81
C LEU A 42 37.15 1.14 19.98
N ALA A 43 35.96 0.54 20.28
CA ALA A 43 35.54 -0.70 19.62
C ALA A 43 35.08 -0.48 18.17
N PHE A 44 34.23 0.53 17.94
CA PHE A 44 33.60 0.74 16.63
C PHE A 44 34.35 1.79 15.79
N ASP A 45 34.60 2.97 16.34
CA ASP A 45 35.13 4.08 15.55
C ASP A 45 36.67 3.95 15.35
N THR A 46 37.35 3.09 16.11
CA THR A 46 38.82 2.82 15.96
C THR A 46 39.04 1.42 15.38
N LEU A 47 38.78 0.36 16.15
CA LEU A 47 39.10 -1.02 15.75
C LEU A 47 38.33 -1.48 14.53
N TYR A 48 36.97 -1.45 14.62
CA TYR A 48 36.15 -1.90 13.52
C TYR A 48 36.32 -1.04 12.26
N ALA A 49 36.37 0.28 12.42
CA ALA A 49 36.59 1.21 11.30
C ALA A 49 37.90 0.95 10.54
N GLU A 50 38.99 0.70 11.25
CA GLU A 50 40.28 0.37 10.62
C GLU A 50 40.27 -1.05 9.99
N GLY A 51 39.63 -2.01 10.64
CA GLY A 51 39.44 -3.35 10.08
C GLY A 51 38.68 -3.35 8.78
N GLN A 52 37.59 -2.60 8.73
CA GLN A 52 36.77 -2.43 7.53
C GLN A 52 37.54 -1.68 6.45
N ARG A 53 38.27 -0.59 6.80
CA ARG A 53 39.08 0.17 5.85
C ARG A 53 40.14 -0.72 5.19
N ARG A 54 40.90 -1.51 5.96
CA ARG A 54 41.90 -2.46 5.42
C ARG A 54 41.28 -3.54 4.55
N TYR A 55 40.12 -4.04 4.94
CA TYR A 55 39.37 -5.02 4.13
C TYR A 55 38.96 -4.43 2.79
N VAL A 56 38.38 -3.21 2.78
CA VAL A 56 37.98 -2.53 1.54
C VAL A 56 39.19 -2.21 0.66
N GLU A 57 40.33 -1.84 1.25
CA GLU A 57 41.57 -1.62 0.51
C GLU A 57 42.15 -2.85 -0.17
N SER A 58 41.85 -4.04 0.38
CA SER A 58 42.26 -5.33 -0.20
C SER A 58 41.41 -5.73 -1.43
N LEU A 59 40.25 -5.09 -1.65
CA LEU A 59 39.38 -5.39 -2.76
C LEU A 59 39.89 -4.79 -4.09
N SER A 60 39.34 -5.26 -5.21
CA SER A 60 39.69 -4.73 -6.54
C SER A 60 39.33 -3.23 -6.65
N SER A 61 40.01 -2.51 -7.56
CA SER A 61 39.72 -1.10 -7.81
C SER A 61 38.29 -0.84 -8.24
N TYR A 62 37.70 -1.78 -8.97
CA TYR A 62 36.29 -1.73 -9.38
C TYR A 62 35.35 -1.81 -8.15
N ALA A 63 35.53 -2.77 -7.26
CA ALA A 63 34.71 -2.91 -6.06
C ALA A 63 34.82 -1.69 -5.12
N ARG A 64 36.01 -1.09 -5.01
CA ARG A 64 36.23 0.12 -4.20
C ARG A 64 35.46 1.34 -4.68
N GLN A 65 35.17 1.47 -5.98
CA GLN A 65 34.37 2.57 -6.51
C GLN A 65 32.92 2.58 -5.96
N PHE A 66 32.36 1.41 -5.67
CA PHE A 66 31.01 1.29 -5.14
C PHE A 66 30.93 1.46 -3.60
N LEU A 67 32.00 1.14 -2.90
CA LEU A 67 32.04 1.18 -1.43
C LEU A 67 32.45 2.55 -0.86
N GLY A 68 32.95 3.42 -1.73
CA GLY A 68 33.46 4.72 -1.34
C GLY A 68 34.80 4.66 -0.60
N LYS A 69 35.37 5.83 -0.32
CA LYS A 69 36.60 5.95 0.47
C LYS A 69 36.25 6.02 1.95
N LEU A 70 36.81 5.10 2.73
CA LEU A 70 36.71 5.13 4.19
C LEU A 70 37.86 5.95 4.78
N ASP A 71 37.51 6.85 5.71
CA ASP A 71 38.46 7.64 6.40
C ASP A 71 39.29 6.79 7.38
N LYS A 72 40.59 7.09 7.48
CA LYS A 72 41.47 6.44 8.45
C LYS A 72 41.17 7.02 9.84
N PRO A 73 40.89 6.16 10.86
CA PRO A 73 40.71 6.65 12.22
C PRO A 73 42.00 7.31 12.75
N GLU A 74 41.84 8.27 13.65
CA GLU A 74 42.94 8.94 14.30
C GLU A 74 43.66 8.02 15.29
N VAL A 75 44.62 7.27 14.79
CA VAL A 75 45.44 6.30 15.54
C VAL A 75 46.81 6.25 14.92
N ASP A 76 47.87 6.10 15.76
CA ASP A 76 49.21 6.00 15.27
C ASP A 76 49.45 4.67 14.53
N ASP A 77 49.13 3.55 15.17
CA ASP A 77 49.24 2.23 14.54
C ASP A 77 48.28 1.21 15.18
N ILE A 78 47.86 0.22 14.39
CA ILE A 78 47.09 -0.97 14.85
C ILE A 78 47.71 -2.24 14.25
N LYS A 79 48.32 -3.07 15.11
CA LYS A 79 48.95 -4.35 14.74
C LYS A 79 48.08 -5.53 15.12
N GLY A 80 48.16 -6.61 14.35
CA GLY A 80 47.41 -7.85 14.63
C GLY A 80 45.91 -7.78 14.34
N LEU A 81 45.43 -6.76 13.62
CA LEU A 81 44.00 -6.61 13.31
C LEU A 81 43.58 -7.59 12.24
N ALA A 82 42.61 -8.47 12.57
CA ALA A 82 41.94 -9.40 11.66
C ALA A 82 40.72 -8.71 11.00
N PRO A 83 40.17 -9.29 9.92
CA PRO A 83 38.87 -8.84 9.39
C PRO A 83 37.81 -8.80 10.50
N ALA A 84 37.11 -7.67 10.64
CA ALA A 84 36.22 -7.40 11.75
C ALA A 84 34.76 -7.34 11.30
N ILE A 85 33.86 -7.91 12.11
CA ILE A 85 32.40 -7.78 12.00
C ILE A 85 31.92 -7.05 13.25
N ALA A 86 31.04 -6.05 13.08
CA ALA A 86 30.45 -5.33 14.19
C ALA A 86 28.94 -5.51 14.21
N ILE A 87 28.39 -5.80 15.40
CA ILE A 87 26.95 -5.83 15.66
C ILE A 87 26.64 -4.67 16.60
N GLN A 88 25.89 -3.68 16.13
CA GLN A 88 25.53 -2.50 16.90
C GLN A 88 24.17 -2.68 17.57
N GLN A 89 24.05 -2.22 18.81
CA GLN A 89 22.80 -2.29 19.58
C GLN A 89 21.68 -1.40 19.01
N LYS A 90 22.04 -0.29 18.37
CA LYS A 90 21.07 0.64 17.74
C LYS A 90 21.43 0.83 16.27
N VAL A 91 20.57 0.32 15.40
CA VAL A 91 20.58 0.68 13.99
C VAL A 91 19.56 1.81 13.81
N ILE A 92 20.01 3.04 13.90
CA ILE A 92 19.20 4.17 13.42
C ILE A 92 19.29 4.12 11.90
N SER A 93 18.35 3.47 11.27
CA SER A 93 18.24 3.49 9.82
C SER A 93 17.91 4.91 9.38
N ARG A 94 18.84 5.54 8.63
CA ARG A 94 18.58 6.82 7.96
C ARG A 94 17.77 6.65 6.67
N ASN A 95 17.49 5.41 6.29
CA ASN A 95 16.67 5.13 5.12
C ASN A 95 15.20 5.44 5.44
N PRO A 96 14.57 6.42 4.79
CA PRO A 96 13.20 6.82 5.06
C PRO A 96 12.17 5.74 4.67
N ARG A 97 12.57 4.72 3.91
CA ARG A 97 11.74 3.55 3.57
C ARG A 97 11.80 2.43 4.59
N SER A 98 12.75 2.48 5.54
CA SER A 98 12.86 1.50 6.60
C SER A 98 11.73 1.68 7.62
N THR A 99 11.02 0.60 7.93
CA THR A 99 9.92 0.56 8.90
C THR A 99 10.13 -0.61 9.86
N VAL A 100 9.42 -0.61 11.00
CA VAL A 100 9.42 -1.76 11.90
C VAL A 100 9.06 -3.03 11.14
N GLY A 101 7.99 -2.99 10.32
CA GLY A 101 7.55 -4.15 9.55
C GLY A 101 8.58 -4.69 8.55
N THR A 102 9.43 -3.82 7.95
CA THR A 102 10.49 -4.27 7.03
C THR A 102 11.72 -4.79 7.77
N VAL A 103 12.08 -4.19 8.91
CA VAL A 103 13.24 -4.63 9.71
C VAL A 103 12.98 -5.96 10.41
N THR A 104 11.73 -6.21 10.81
CA THR A 104 11.29 -7.46 11.44
C THR A 104 10.83 -8.50 10.41
N GLU A 105 10.87 -8.19 9.12
CA GLU A 105 10.37 -9.01 8.02
C GLU A 105 8.86 -9.30 8.05
N ILE A 106 8.11 -8.76 9.03
CA ILE A 106 6.65 -8.96 9.14
C ILE A 106 5.96 -8.51 7.84
N HIS A 107 6.41 -7.40 7.24
CA HIS A 107 5.82 -6.88 6.01
C HIS A 107 5.97 -7.86 4.82
N ASP A 108 7.04 -8.63 4.78
CA ASP A 108 7.25 -9.63 3.72
C ASP A 108 6.24 -10.78 3.81
N TYR A 109 5.94 -11.23 5.03
CA TYR A 109 4.88 -12.21 5.26
C TYR A 109 3.49 -11.65 4.99
N LEU A 110 3.23 -10.37 5.36
CA LEU A 110 1.96 -9.69 5.05
C LEU A 110 1.70 -9.62 3.55
N LYS A 111 2.70 -9.23 2.74
CA LYS A 111 2.56 -9.19 1.28
C LYS A 111 2.12 -10.55 0.71
N VAL A 112 2.73 -11.63 1.17
CA VAL A 112 2.40 -12.98 0.71
C VAL A 112 1.01 -13.40 1.21
N LEU A 113 0.68 -13.08 2.45
CA LEU A 113 -0.63 -13.40 3.02
C LEU A 113 -1.75 -12.72 2.22
N PHE A 114 -1.68 -11.40 2.01
CA PHE A 114 -2.68 -10.66 1.25
C PHE A 114 -2.75 -11.07 -0.22
N ALA A 115 -1.63 -11.46 -0.84
CA ALA A 115 -1.60 -11.96 -2.20
C ALA A 115 -2.25 -13.36 -2.35
N ARG A 116 -2.27 -14.18 -1.27
CA ARG A 116 -2.75 -15.56 -1.33
C ARG A 116 -4.18 -15.75 -0.85
N VAL A 117 -4.59 -14.99 0.17
CA VAL A 117 -5.91 -15.15 0.81
C VAL A 117 -6.71 -13.85 0.89
N GLY A 118 -6.15 -12.75 0.43
CA GLY A 118 -6.86 -11.47 0.34
C GLY A 118 -7.93 -11.51 -0.75
N LYS A 119 -9.10 -10.96 -0.45
CA LYS A 119 -10.23 -10.81 -1.38
C LYS A 119 -10.30 -9.38 -1.86
N THR A 120 -10.44 -9.19 -3.16
CA THR A 120 -10.60 -7.85 -3.77
C THR A 120 -12.07 -7.44 -3.71
N TYR A 121 -12.32 -6.23 -3.22
CA TYR A 121 -13.66 -5.66 -3.18
C TYR A 121 -13.73 -4.43 -4.08
N SER A 122 -14.80 -4.31 -4.84
CA SER A 122 -15.05 -3.13 -5.66
C SER A 122 -15.25 -1.89 -4.78
N PRO A 123 -14.56 -0.78 -5.06
CA PRO A 123 -14.78 0.47 -4.33
C PRO A 123 -16.12 1.15 -4.66
N HIS A 124 -16.83 0.69 -5.69
CA HIS A 124 -18.10 1.25 -6.14
C HIS A 124 -19.30 0.54 -5.53
N THR A 125 -19.29 -0.80 -5.56
CA THR A 125 -20.41 -1.63 -5.10
C THR A 125 -20.17 -2.27 -3.74
N GLY A 126 -18.91 -2.39 -3.32
CA GLY A 126 -18.50 -3.14 -2.12
C GLY A 126 -18.59 -4.66 -2.30
N LEU A 127 -18.91 -5.15 -3.49
CA LEU A 127 -18.97 -6.58 -3.77
C LEU A 127 -17.58 -7.16 -4.00
N GLU A 128 -17.42 -8.45 -3.69
CA GLU A 128 -16.19 -9.19 -3.95
C GLU A 128 -16.00 -9.39 -5.47
N VAL A 129 -14.87 -8.94 -5.99
CA VAL A 129 -14.46 -9.15 -7.38
C VAL A 129 -13.80 -10.52 -7.48
N LYS A 130 -14.43 -11.42 -8.21
CA LYS A 130 -13.97 -12.80 -8.42
C LYS A 130 -13.69 -13.04 -9.89
N ARG A 131 -12.61 -13.77 -10.15
CA ARG A 131 -12.40 -14.41 -11.43
C ARG A 131 -12.98 -15.80 -11.35
N HIS A 132 -14.09 -16.02 -12.03
CA HIS A 132 -14.69 -17.33 -12.07
C HIS A 132 -13.93 -18.24 -13.02
N GLN A 133 -13.73 -19.47 -12.60
CA GLN A 133 -13.19 -20.54 -13.42
C GLN A 133 -14.33 -21.39 -13.96
N LEU A 134 -14.04 -22.16 -15.00
CA LEU A 134 -14.98 -23.13 -15.53
C LEU A 134 -15.60 -24.03 -14.43
N ALA A 135 -14.77 -24.49 -13.49
CA ALA A 135 -15.20 -25.31 -12.37
C ALA A 135 -16.25 -24.65 -11.46
N ASP A 136 -16.22 -23.32 -11.32
CA ASP A 136 -17.20 -22.59 -10.50
C ASP A 136 -18.58 -22.61 -11.16
N VAL A 137 -18.62 -22.46 -12.49
CA VAL A 137 -19.85 -22.50 -13.27
C VAL A 137 -20.44 -23.92 -13.27
N LEU A 138 -19.61 -24.94 -13.53
CA LEU A 138 -20.01 -26.34 -13.48
C LEU A 138 -20.52 -26.74 -12.10
N LYS A 139 -19.86 -26.27 -11.04
CA LYS A 139 -20.34 -26.51 -9.67
C LYS A 139 -21.71 -25.88 -9.44
N ALA A 140 -21.95 -24.65 -9.87
CA ALA A 140 -23.24 -23.99 -9.76
C ALA A 140 -24.33 -24.74 -10.51
N MET A 141 -23.99 -25.39 -11.64
CA MET A 141 -24.91 -26.28 -12.38
C MET A 141 -25.13 -27.60 -11.64
N ALA A 142 -24.10 -28.20 -11.07
CA ALA A 142 -24.19 -29.49 -10.36
C ALA A 142 -24.98 -29.38 -9.04
N ASP A 143 -24.90 -28.20 -8.36
CA ASP A 143 -25.65 -27.96 -7.12
C ASP A 143 -27.16 -27.78 -7.29
N ARG A 144 -27.68 -27.78 -8.55
CA ARG A 144 -29.11 -27.68 -8.90
C ARG A 144 -29.74 -29.03 -9.16
N SER A 145 -31.09 -29.06 -9.11
CA SER A 145 -31.83 -30.26 -9.45
C SER A 145 -31.67 -30.63 -10.92
N PRO A 146 -31.60 -31.94 -11.25
CA PRO A 146 -31.62 -32.41 -12.64
C PRO A 146 -32.88 -32.05 -13.44
N GLU A 147 -33.95 -31.67 -12.75
CA GLU A 147 -35.20 -31.23 -13.39
C GLU A 147 -35.16 -29.76 -13.80
N ASP A 148 -34.26 -28.97 -13.18
CA ASP A 148 -34.05 -27.55 -13.52
C ASP A 148 -33.46 -27.44 -14.91
N ARG A 149 -33.98 -26.51 -15.71
CA ARG A 149 -33.42 -26.18 -17.02
C ARG A 149 -32.63 -24.88 -16.93
N VAL A 150 -31.49 -24.82 -17.61
CA VAL A 150 -30.62 -23.67 -17.65
C VAL A 150 -30.30 -23.27 -19.09
N LEU A 151 -30.32 -21.97 -19.35
CA LEU A 151 -29.76 -21.37 -20.54
C LEU A 151 -28.31 -20.93 -20.21
N VAL A 152 -27.38 -21.36 -21.02
CA VAL A 152 -26.00 -20.84 -21.02
C VAL A 152 -25.94 -19.67 -21.99
N LEU A 153 -25.76 -18.46 -21.46
CA LEU A 153 -25.85 -17.22 -22.21
C LEU A 153 -24.49 -16.53 -22.28
N ALA A 154 -24.25 -15.90 -23.41
CA ALA A 154 -23.11 -15.01 -23.62
C ALA A 154 -23.61 -13.58 -23.90
N PRO A 155 -23.26 -12.58 -23.12
CA PRO A 155 -23.52 -11.17 -23.46
C PRO A 155 -22.82 -10.80 -24.76
N VAL A 156 -23.51 -10.15 -25.68
CA VAL A 156 -22.94 -9.77 -26.98
C VAL A 156 -22.74 -8.26 -27.02
N ASP A 157 -21.47 -7.86 -27.21
CA ASP A 157 -21.09 -6.48 -27.47
C ASP A 157 -21.16 -6.21 -28.98
N PHE A 158 -22.02 -5.31 -29.39
CA PHE A 158 -22.19 -4.97 -30.81
C PHE A 158 -21.04 -4.17 -31.37
N LYS A 159 -20.20 -3.55 -30.52
CA LYS A 159 -19.17 -2.58 -30.91
C LYS A 159 -19.80 -1.50 -31.80
N ASP A 160 -19.32 -1.33 -33.01
CA ASP A 160 -19.80 -0.35 -33.98
C ASP A 160 -20.81 -0.95 -35.00
N ARG A 161 -21.36 -2.14 -34.75
CA ARG A 161 -22.29 -2.85 -35.66
C ARG A 161 -23.74 -2.66 -35.26
N SER A 162 -24.61 -2.74 -36.26
CA SER A 162 -26.05 -2.82 -36.01
C SER A 162 -26.47 -4.20 -35.50
N ALA A 163 -27.62 -4.28 -34.80
CA ALA A 163 -28.19 -5.54 -34.36
C ALA A 163 -28.37 -6.55 -35.52
N THR A 164 -28.82 -6.08 -36.67
CA THR A 164 -29.00 -6.88 -37.86
C THR A 164 -27.70 -7.52 -38.37
N GLU A 165 -26.63 -6.72 -38.43
CA GLU A 165 -25.28 -7.20 -38.85
C GLU A 165 -24.73 -8.22 -37.86
N MET A 166 -24.91 -7.99 -36.56
CA MET A 166 -24.47 -8.91 -35.52
C MET A 166 -25.26 -10.23 -35.60
N CYS A 167 -26.56 -10.16 -35.78
CA CYS A 167 -27.40 -11.35 -35.94
C CYS A 167 -27.03 -12.14 -37.20
N GLN A 168 -26.73 -11.49 -38.32
CA GLN A 168 -26.23 -12.18 -39.53
C GLN A 168 -24.90 -12.91 -39.27
N LEU A 169 -23.99 -12.28 -38.54
CA LEU A 169 -22.71 -12.89 -38.18
C LEU A 169 -22.93 -14.15 -37.32
N LEU A 170 -23.75 -14.04 -36.27
CA LEU A 170 -24.08 -15.15 -35.38
C LEU A 170 -24.76 -16.29 -36.10
N ALA A 171 -25.69 -16.00 -37.04
CA ALA A 171 -26.32 -17.00 -37.90
C ALA A 171 -25.31 -17.73 -38.79
N GLN A 172 -24.32 -17.02 -39.35
CA GLN A 172 -23.22 -17.63 -40.12
C GLN A 172 -22.33 -18.55 -39.28
N GLN A 173 -22.15 -18.21 -38.00
CA GLN A 173 -21.45 -19.05 -37.03
C GLN A 173 -22.24 -20.26 -36.55
N GLY A 174 -23.50 -20.37 -36.94
CA GLY A 174 -24.38 -21.52 -36.61
C GLY A 174 -25.24 -21.33 -35.38
N TYR A 175 -25.25 -20.16 -34.78
CA TYR A 175 -26.12 -19.87 -33.65
C TYR A 175 -27.55 -19.61 -34.10
N ALA A 176 -28.52 -20.15 -33.34
CA ALA A 176 -29.91 -20.12 -33.75
C ALA A 176 -30.81 -19.20 -32.91
N ARG A 177 -30.37 -18.84 -31.68
CA ARG A 177 -31.25 -18.18 -30.72
C ARG A 177 -30.54 -17.11 -29.92
N ILE A 178 -31.29 -16.07 -29.59
CA ILE A 178 -30.87 -14.95 -28.70
C ILE A 178 -31.94 -14.73 -27.65
N LEU A 179 -31.57 -14.11 -26.55
CA LEU A 179 -32.47 -13.68 -25.49
C LEU A 179 -32.50 -12.15 -25.47
N LEU A 180 -33.68 -11.57 -25.66
CA LEU A 180 -33.91 -10.13 -25.64
C LEU A 180 -34.39 -9.70 -24.26
N GLY A 181 -33.81 -8.66 -23.71
CA GLY A 181 -34.21 -8.09 -22.43
C GLY A 181 -34.15 -9.07 -21.24
N GLY A 182 -33.49 -10.22 -21.38
CA GLY A 182 -33.39 -11.23 -20.35
C GLY A 182 -34.62 -12.15 -20.21
N GLU A 183 -35.65 -11.99 -21.04
CA GLU A 183 -36.92 -12.72 -20.91
C GLU A 183 -37.41 -13.33 -22.24
N GLU A 184 -37.30 -12.60 -23.33
CA GLU A 184 -37.87 -13.02 -24.61
C GLU A 184 -36.87 -13.81 -25.44
N LEU A 185 -37.18 -15.09 -25.67
CA LEU A 185 -36.35 -15.96 -26.47
C LEU A 185 -36.79 -15.88 -27.95
N CYS A 186 -35.90 -15.29 -28.75
CA CYS A 186 -36.11 -15.10 -30.20
C CYS A 186 -35.15 -15.94 -31.03
N ARG A 187 -35.46 -16.12 -32.31
CA ARG A 187 -34.50 -16.62 -33.30
C ARG A 187 -33.57 -15.48 -33.70
N VAL A 188 -32.33 -15.81 -34.06
CA VAL A 188 -31.33 -14.83 -34.53
C VAL A 188 -31.82 -14.05 -35.75
N ASP A 189 -32.59 -14.72 -36.65
CA ASP A 189 -33.16 -14.10 -37.85
C ASP A 189 -34.39 -13.22 -37.58
N GLU A 190 -34.96 -13.26 -36.39
CA GLU A 190 -36.14 -12.49 -35.93
C GLU A 190 -35.75 -11.29 -35.03
N CYS A 191 -34.45 -10.98 -34.90
CA CYS A 191 -33.99 -9.90 -34.03
C CYS A 191 -34.50 -8.52 -34.52
N PRO A 192 -35.12 -7.71 -33.64
CA PRO A 192 -35.56 -6.37 -34.01
C PRO A 192 -34.37 -5.48 -34.40
N ALA A 193 -34.56 -4.68 -35.46
CA ALA A 193 -33.49 -3.82 -35.98
C ALA A 193 -33.08 -2.67 -35.00
N ASP A 194 -33.95 -2.29 -34.11
CA ASP A 194 -33.76 -1.28 -33.07
C ASP A 194 -33.23 -1.86 -31.75
N CYS A 195 -32.91 -3.16 -31.72
CA CYS A 195 -32.33 -3.78 -30.56
C CYS A 195 -30.94 -3.24 -30.26
N THR A 196 -30.72 -2.84 -29.02
CA THR A 196 -29.42 -2.30 -28.55
C THR A 196 -28.60 -3.29 -27.74
N HIS A 197 -29.22 -4.38 -27.28
CA HIS A 197 -28.58 -5.37 -26.42
C HIS A 197 -29.35 -6.70 -26.48
N PHE A 198 -28.62 -7.80 -26.59
CA PHE A 198 -29.13 -9.15 -26.41
C PHE A 198 -28.04 -10.08 -25.88
N GLU A 199 -28.48 -11.23 -25.35
CA GLU A 199 -27.60 -12.33 -24.97
C GLU A 199 -27.74 -13.49 -25.98
N LEU A 200 -26.60 -14.02 -26.40
CA LEU A 200 -26.53 -15.20 -27.23
C LEU A 200 -26.85 -16.43 -26.40
N VAL A 201 -27.79 -17.26 -26.85
CA VAL A 201 -28.07 -18.58 -26.26
C VAL A 201 -27.09 -19.59 -26.84
N VAL A 202 -26.09 -19.95 -26.07
CA VAL A 202 -25.05 -20.90 -26.49
C VAL A 202 -25.61 -22.34 -26.40
N ASP A 203 -26.19 -22.70 -25.28
CA ASP A 203 -26.80 -24.03 -25.10
C ASP A 203 -27.96 -24.00 -24.10
N ARG A 204 -28.74 -25.12 -24.08
CA ARG A 204 -29.80 -25.39 -23.12
C ARG A 204 -29.52 -26.71 -22.45
N LEU A 205 -29.24 -26.67 -21.17
CA LEU A 205 -28.83 -27.83 -20.40
C LEU A 205 -29.77 -28.11 -19.24
N ALA A 206 -29.54 -29.23 -18.57
CA ALA A 206 -30.18 -29.55 -17.29
C ALA A 206 -29.19 -29.25 -16.16
N GLY A 207 -29.70 -29.01 -14.96
CA GLY A 207 -28.92 -29.01 -13.73
C GLY A 207 -28.52 -30.41 -13.28
N GLY A 208 -27.76 -30.50 -12.20
CA GLY A 208 -27.43 -31.75 -11.52
C GLY A 208 -26.42 -32.66 -12.21
N LEU A 209 -25.77 -32.21 -13.29
CA LEU A 209 -24.76 -32.92 -14.10
C LEU A 209 -24.51 -34.38 -13.65
N ARG A 210 -25.23 -35.34 -14.29
CA ARG A 210 -25.39 -36.71 -13.78
C ARG A 210 -24.25 -37.65 -14.16
N ASP A 211 -23.63 -37.40 -15.31
CA ASP A 211 -22.58 -38.23 -15.88
C ASP A 211 -21.48 -37.38 -16.54
N GLU A 212 -20.43 -38.06 -16.94
CA GLU A 212 -19.24 -37.43 -17.55
C GLU A 212 -19.54 -36.73 -18.89
N ASP A 213 -20.48 -37.30 -19.66
CA ASP A 213 -20.86 -36.72 -20.97
C ASP A 213 -21.66 -35.42 -20.80
N GLU A 214 -22.53 -35.32 -19.80
CA GLU A 214 -23.24 -34.09 -19.45
C GLU A 214 -22.27 -33.02 -18.93
N GLU A 215 -21.26 -33.41 -18.12
CA GLU A 215 -20.23 -32.50 -17.60
C GLU A 215 -19.34 -31.96 -18.73
N ILE A 216 -18.90 -32.83 -19.65
CA ILE A 216 -18.08 -32.40 -20.80
C ILE A 216 -18.88 -31.44 -21.68
N ARG A 217 -20.15 -31.75 -21.99
CA ARG A 217 -20.99 -30.86 -22.76
C ARG A 217 -21.22 -29.52 -22.10
N ALA A 218 -21.47 -29.51 -20.80
CA ALA A 218 -21.63 -28.28 -20.02
C ALA A 218 -20.32 -27.45 -20.04
N ALA A 219 -19.18 -28.12 -19.91
CA ALA A 219 -17.86 -27.47 -19.96
C ALA A 219 -17.62 -26.79 -21.31
N ASP A 220 -17.91 -27.48 -22.42
CA ASP A 220 -17.76 -26.93 -23.77
C ASP A 220 -18.68 -25.74 -24.00
N SER A 221 -19.93 -25.85 -23.56
CA SER A 221 -20.91 -24.77 -23.68
C SER A 221 -20.52 -23.54 -22.87
N VAL A 222 -20.04 -23.71 -21.63
CA VAL A 222 -19.57 -22.62 -20.78
C VAL A 222 -18.30 -21.98 -21.35
N GLN A 223 -17.36 -22.78 -21.88
CA GLN A 223 -16.15 -22.22 -22.53
C GLN A 223 -16.53 -21.39 -23.77
N THR A 224 -17.47 -21.89 -24.56
CA THR A 224 -18.01 -21.16 -25.72
C THR A 224 -18.69 -19.85 -25.26
N ALA A 225 -19.47 -19.88 -24.18
CA ALA A 225 -20.11 -18.68 -23.65
C ALA A 225 -19.09 -17.66 -23.16
N PHE A 226 -18.02 -18.07 -22.47
CA PHE A 226 -16.94 -17.17 -22.09
C PHE A 226 -16.20 -16.60 -23.31
N PHE A 227 -16.04 -17.37 -24.36
CA PHE A 227 -15.38 -16.92 -25.60
C PHE A 227 -16.23 -15.86 -26.32
N GLU A 228 -17.50 -16.16 -26.60
CA GLU A 228 -18.41 -15.26 -27.30
C GLU A 228 -18.78 -14.02 -26.46
N GLY A 229 -18.96 -14.19 -25.14
CA GLY A 229 -19.23 -13.12 -24.18
C GLY A 229 -17.97 -12.35 -23.73
N GLN A 230 -16.83 -12.53 -24.45
CA GLN A 230 -15.59 -11.85 -24.14
C GLN A 230 -15.14 -11.97 -22.68
N GLY A 231 -15.36 -13.13 -22.09
CA GLY A 231 -15.01 -13.44 -20.70
C GLY A 231 -16.21 -13.42 -19.76
N GLU A 232 -17.40 -13.19 -20.23
CA GLU A 232 -18.63 -13.21 -19.45
C GLU A 232 -19.53 -14.38 -19.85
N CYS A 233 -20.19 -14.97 -18.88
CA CYS A 233 -21.16 -16.04 -19.06
C CYS A 233 -22.30 -15.86 -18.07
N ILE A 234 -23.56 -16.10 -18.46
CA ILE A 234 -24.70 -16.02 -17.59
C ILE A 234 -25.43 -17.33 -17.63
N LEU A 235 -25.69 -17.90 -16.46
CA LEU A 235 -26.65 -19.02 -16.32
C LEU A 235 -28.01 -18.44 -15.97
N GLN A 236 -29.02 -18.72 -16.80
CA GLN A 236 -30.39 -18.35 -16.52
C GLN A 236 -31.24 -19.63 -16.34
N TRP A 237 -31.78 -19.79 -15.16
CA TRP A 237 -32.58 -20.95 -14.78
C TRP A 237 -34.05 -20.77 -15.14
N SER A 238 -34.77 -21.88 -15.23
CA SER A 238 -36.21 -21.90 -15.55
C SER A 238 -37.09 -21.20 -14.49
N ASP A 239 -36.59 -21.02 -13.26
CA ASP A 239 -37.24 -20.27 -12.19
C ASP A 239 -37.00 -18.72 -12.29
N GLY A 240 -36.32 -18.29 -13.34
CA GLY A 240 -35.97 -16.89 -13.56
C GLY A 240 -34.72 -16.43 -12.84
N GLN A 241 -34.06 -17.27 -12.01
CA GLN A 241 -32.80 -16.90 -11.37
C GLN A 241 -31.70 -16.76 -12.40
N ARG A 242 -30.93 -15.66 -12.31
CA ARG A 242 -29.79 -15.38 -13.16
C ARG A 242 -28.51 -15.35 -12.31
N MET A 243 -27.47 -16.04 -12.80
CA MET A 243 -26.15 -16.09 -12.16
C MET A 243 -25.10 -15.66 -13.17
N PRO A 244 -24.57 -14.43 -13.05
CA PRO A 244 -23.49 -13.97 -13.90
C PRO A 244 -22.14 -14.52 -13.42
N PHE A 245 -21.29 -14.87 -14.37
CA PHE A 245 -19.92 -15.32 -14.17
C PHE A 245 -18.99 -14.52 -15.10
N SER A 246 -17.82 -14.19 -14.61
CA SER A 246 -16.77 -13.54 -15.42
C SER A 246 -15.45 -14.24 -15.19
N ASN A 247 -14.75 -14.58 -16.26
CA ASN A 247 -13.37 -15.06 -16.20
C ASN A 247 -12.35 -13.92 -16.21
N LYS A 248 -12.83 -12.67 -16.27
CA LYS A 248 -12.03 -11.47 -16.08
C LYS A 248 -12.01 -11.10 -14.59
N PHE A 249 -10.89 -10.56 -14.14
CA PHE A 249 -10.82 -9.94 -12.81
C PHE A 249 -11.35 -8.50 -12.91
N ALA A 250 -12.64 -8.37 -13.13
CA ALA A 250 -13.33 -7.12 -13.45
C ALA A 250 -14.73 -7.08 -12.85
N GLU A 251 -15.27 -5.88 -12.70
CA GLU A 251 -16.68 -5.62 -12.38
C GLU A 251 -17.20 -4.56 -13.35
N GLY A 252 -18.12 -4.94 -14.23
CA GLY A 252 -18.53 -4.11 -15.37
C GLY A 252 -17.31 -3.72 -16.21
N ASP A 253 -17.18 -2.43 -16.51
CA ASP A 253 -16.07 -1.90 -17.30
C ASP A 253 -14.76 -1.70 -16.51
N VAL A 254 -14.77 -1.93 -15.19
CA VAL A 254 -13.61 -1.71 -14.32
C VAL A 254 -12.80 -3.01 -14.18
N VAL A 255 -11.60 -3.01 -14.76
CA VAL A 255 -10.65 -4.12 -14.63
C VAL A 255 -9.77 -3.89 -13.42
N PHE A 256 -9.65 -4.91 -12.56
CA PHE A 256 -8.80 -4.91 -11.38
C PHE A 256 -7.48 -5.64 -11.66
N GLU A 257 -6.42 -5.24 -10.96
CA GLU A 257 -5.14 -5.92 -11.01
C GLU A 257 -5.15 -7.10 -10.02
N GLU A 258 -4.70 -8.29 -10.47
CA GLU A 258 -4.62 -9.46 -9.59
C GLU A 258 -3.59 -9.23 -8.48
N PRO A 259 -3.94 -9.47 -7.21
CA PRO A 259 -3.04 -9.28 -6.09
C PRO A 259 -1.79 -10.15 -6.18
N SER A 260 -0.62 -9.53 -6.20
CA SER A 260 0.68 -10.18 -6.14
C SER A 260 1.49 -9.65 -4.94
N PRO A 261 2.53 -10.35 -4.46
CA PRO A 261 3.40 -9.80 -3.41
C PRO A 261 4.03 -8.45 -3.77
N ALA A 262 4.31 -8.21 -5.07
CA ALA A 262 4.84 -6.93 -5.55
C ALA A 262 3.81 -5.80 -5.48
N PHE A 263 2.53 -6.12 -5.67
CA PHE A 263 1.39 -5.19 -5.54
C PHE A 263 1.27 -4.58 -4.13
N PHE A 264 1.71 -5.30 -3.10
CA PHE A 264 1.72 -4.86 -1.70
C PHE A 264 3.08 -4.34 -1.24
N SER A 265 4.03 -4.13 -2.14
CA SER A 265 5.36 -3.62 -1.81
C SER A 265 5.48 -2.13 -2.10
N PHE A 266 5.63 -1.31 -1.07
CA PHE A 266 5.89 0.13 -1.25
C PHE A 266 7.31 0.44 -1.77
N ASN A 267 8.16 -0.59 -1.94
CA ASN A 267 9.50 -0.47 -2.50
C ASN A 267 9.56 -0.77 -4.02
N THR A 268 8.42 -1.16 -4.61
CA THR A 268 8.29 -1.41 -6.05
C THR A 268 7.37 -0.37 -6.69
N PRO A 269 7.59 0.02 -7.95
CA PRO A 269 6.69 0.94 -8.65
C PRO A 269 5.25 0.40 -8.75
N GLN A 270 5.09 -0.93 -8.78
CA GLN A 270 3.79 -1.60 -8.88
C GLN A 270 2.95 -1.43 -7.60
N GLY A 271 3.56 -1.39 -6.41
CA GLY A 271 2.83 -1.30 -5.14
C GLY A 271 2.92 0.06 -4.46
N ALA A 272 3.91 0.88 -4.80
CA ALA A 272 4.11 2.18 -4.18
C ALA A 272 2.99 3.18 -4.53
N CYS A 273 2.62 4.01 -3.57
CA CYS A 273 1.76 5.16 -3.82
C CYS A 273 2.44 6.10 -4.84
N PRO A 274 1.77 6.45 -5.95
CA PRO A 274 2.38 7.28 -7.00
C PRO A 274 2.74 8.68 -6.52
N THR A 275 2.00 9.24 -5.55
CA THR A 275 2.21 10.60 -5.04
C THR A 275 3.43 10.71 -4.13
N CYS A 276 3.67 9.74 -3.25
CA CYS A 276 4.78 9.76 -2.31
C CYS A 276 5.86 8.71 -2.61
N GLU A 277 5.72 7.97 -3.71
CA GLU A 277 6.69 6.94 -4.15
C GLU A 277 7.08 5.94 -3.05
N GLY A 278 6.13 5.59 -2.18
CA GLY A 278 6.34 4.67 -1.06
C GLY A 278 6.96 5.29 0.19
N PHE A 279 7.17 6.61 0.25
CA PHE A 279 7.69 7.28 1.45
C PHE A 279 6.63 7.48 2.54
N GLY A 280 5.34 7.52 2.19
CA GLY A 280 4.24 7.79 3.12
C GLY A 280 4.11 9.25 3.53
N SER A 281 5.04 10.11 3.09
CA SER A 281 5.06 11.53 3.35
C SER A 281 5.45 12.31 2.10
N VAL A 282 5.00 13.55 2.01
CA VAL A 282 5.32 14.51 0.95
C VAL A 282 5.87 15.79 1.57
N LEU A 283 6.54 16.60 0.76
CA LEU A 283 6.89 17.95 1.18
C LEU A 283 5.66 18.84 1.06
N GLY A 284 5.13 19.28 2.17
CA GLY A 284 3.96 20.14 2.25
C GLY A 284 4.08 21.17 3.36
N ILE A 285 2.98 21.86 3.64
CA ILE A 285 2.92 22.75 4.80
C ILE A 285 2.74 21.90 6.04
N ASP A 286 3.69 22.01 6.97
CA ASP A 286 3.70 21.22 8.20
C ASP A 286 2.80 21.89 9.27
N PRO A 287 1.70 21.24 9.69
CA PRO A 287 0.81 21.76 10.70
C PRO A 287 1.53 22.09 12.03
N ALA A 288 2.54 21.31 12.40
CA ALA A 288 3.28 21.56 13.64
C ALA A 288 4.16 22.80 13.56
N LEU A 289 4.64 23.18 12.37
CA LEU A 289 5.35 24.43 12.16
C LEU A 289 4.41 25.63 12.09
N VAL A 290 3.19 25.44 11.56
CA VAL A 290 2.14 26.47 11.48
C VAL A 290 1.55 26.76 12.85
N ILE A 291 1.31 25.73 13.66
CA ILE A 291 0.75 25.80 15.01
C ILE A 291 1.72 25.14 16.01
N PRO A 292 2.84 25.83 16.33
CA PRO A 292 3.90 25.23 17.15
C PRO A 292 3.48 25.01 18.62
N ASN A 293 2.50 25.74 19.10
CA ASN A 293 1.95 25.57 20.44
C ASN A 293 0.42 25.41 20.39
N PRO A 294 -0.12 24.20 20.36
CA PRO A 294 -1.54 23.95 20.29
C PRO A 294 -2.30 24.26 21.61
N GLN A 295 -1.60 24.61 22.69
CA GLN A 295 -2.23 25.09 23.94
C GLN A 295 -2.70 26.54 23.85
N LEU A 296 -2.26 27.29 22.83
CA LEU A 296 -2.77 28.62 22.55
C LEU A 296 -4.05 28.54 21.71
N SER A 297 -4.91 29.53 21.87
CA SER A 297 -6.09 29.76 21.04
C SER A 297 -5.75 30.59 19.79
N ILE A 298 -6.69 30.67 18.86
CA ILE A 298 -6.56 31.51 17.67
C ILE A 298 -6.36 32.98 18.07
N PHE A 299 -7.11 33.42 19.09
CA PHE A 299 -7.00 34.77 19.60
C PHE A 299 -5.63 35.07 20.23
N GLU A 300 -5.01 34.08 20.89
CA GLU A 300 -3.68 34.16 21.53
C GLU A 300 -2.52 33.89 20.55
N ASP A 301 -2.70 34.09 19.26
CA ASP A 301 -1.68 33.91 18.23
C ASP A 301 -1.13 32.48 18.09
N ALA A 302 -1.98 31.46 18.15
CA ALA A 302 -1.56 30.08 17.90
C ALA A 302 -0.95 29.88 16.50
N ILE A 303 -1.42 30.66 15.51
CA ILE A 303 -1.04 30.51 14.09
C ILE A 303 0.20 31.36 13.82
N ALA A 304 1.37 30.71 13.81
CA ALA A 304 2.66 31.37 13.70
C ALA A 304 2.86 32.26 12.45
N PRO A 305 2.42 31.90 11.23
CA PRO A 305 2.61 32.72 10.05
C PRO A 305 1.83 34.05 10.09
N TRP A 306 0.81 34.18 10.92
CA TRP A 306 -0.02 35.39 11.03
C TRP A 306 0.40 36.40 12.10
N LYS A 307 1.51 36.12 12.81
CA LYS A 307 2.01 37.00 13.90
C LYS A 307 2.61 38.33 13.46
N GLY A 308 2.91 38.51 12.18
CA GLY A 308 3.53 39.74 11.68
C GLY A 308 2.51 40.79 11.26
N GLU A 309 2.79 42.10 11.44
CA GLU A 309 1.89 43.21 11.10
C GLU A 309 1.28 43.14 9.70
N ARG A 310 2.02 42.65 8.71
CA ARG A 310 1.55 42.52 7.32
C ARG A 310 0.64 41.35 7.05
N LEU A 311 0.66 40.34 7.90
CA LEU A 311 -0.07 39.08 7.72
C LEU A 311 -1.13 38.87 8.79
N SER A 312 -1.20 39.75 9.80
CA SER A 312 -2.26 39.73 10.83
C SER A 312 -3.66 39.94 10.26
N GLU A 313 -3.76 40.59 9.09
CA GLU A 313 -5.05 40.78 8.39
C GLU A 313 -5.81 39.46 8.16
N TRP A 314 -5.11 38.35 7.93
CA TRP A 314 -5.69 37.02 7.78
C TRP A 314 -6.31 36.55 9.10
N LYS A 315 -5.65 36.79 10.23
CA LYS A 315 -6.20 36.52 11.56
C LYS A 315 -7.43 37.40 11.84
N ASP A 316 -7.36 38.69 11.52
CA ASP A 316 -8.46 39.64 11.75
C ASP A 316 -9.69 39.29 10.89
N GLN A 317 -9.48 38.83 9.66
CA GLN A 317 -10.55 38.35 8.79
C GLN A 317 -11.22 37.09 9.37
N LEU A 318 -10.41 36.11 9.83
CA LEU A 318 -10.92 34.91 10.47
C LEU A 318 -11.71 35.25 11.73
N ILE A 319 -11.19 36.11 12.63
CA ILE A 319 -11.88 36.52 13.87
C ILE A 319 -13.24 37.15 13.57
N ARG A 320 -13.33 38.01 12.56
CA ARG A 320 -14.61 38.64 12.15
C ARG A 320 -15.64 37.64 11.62
N GLY A 321 -15.19 36.59 10.93
CA GLY A 321 -16.08 35.58 10.35
C GLY A 321 -16.35 34.39 11.27
N ALA A 322 -15.61 34.26 12.38
CA ALA A 322 -15.60 33.08 13.23
C ALA A 322 -16.94 32.80 13.89
N GLU A 323 -17.63 33.84 14.42
CA GLU A 323 -18.93 33.69 15.07
C GLU A 323 -19.98 33.14 14.11
N ALA A 324 -20.05 33.69 12.90
CA ALA A 324 -21.00 33.25 11.87
C ALA A 324 -20.72 31.82 11.39
N ALA A 325 -19.48 31.37 11.48
CA ALA A 325 -19.06 30.00 11.12
C ALA A 325 -19.08 29.02 12.31
N GLY A 326 -19.39 29.49 13.53
CA GLY A 326 -19.38 28.66 14.73
C GLY A 326 -17.99 28.23 15.20
N LEU A 327 -16.91 28.95 14.82
CA LEU A 327 -15.54 28.62 15.20
C LEU A 327 -15.15 29.29 16.54
N PRO A 328 -14.85 28.52 17.62
CA PRO A 328 -14.52 29.08 18.95
C PRO A 328 -13.07 29.58 19.00
N ILE A 329 -12.86 30.88 18.79
CA ILE A 329 -11.53 31.52 18.69
C ILE A 329 -10.75 31.60 20.01
N HIS A 330 -11.41 31.51 21.14
CA HIS A 330 -10.78 31.55 22.48
C HIS A 330 -10.45 30.18 23.04
N THR A 331 -10.87 29.11 22.37
CA THR A 331 -10.56 27.74 22.77
C THR A 331 -9.16 27.34 22.28
N PRO A 332 -8.30 26.74 23.15
CA PRO A 332 -7.01 26.19 22.72
C PRO A 332 -7.18 25.24 21.52
N ILE A 333 -6.26 25.32 20.54
CA ILE A 333 -6.30 24.49 19.32
C ILE A 333 -6.39 23.00 19.65
N ALA A 334 -5.67 22.54 20.70
CA ALA A 334 -5.69 21.13 21.15
C ALA A 334 -7.07 20.64 21.63
N LYS A 335 -8.01 21.55 21.92
CA LYS A 335 -9.37 21.23 22.39
C LYS A 335 -10.45 21.45 21.33
N LEU A 336 -10.07 21.88 20.13
CA LEU A 336 -11.00 22.03 19.02
C LEU A 336 -11.44 20.66 18.50
N SER A 337 -12.69 20.55 18.08
CA SER A 337 -13.19 19.35 17.38
C SER A 337 -12.54 19.22 15.99
N GLU A 338 -12.61 18.03 15.39
CA GLU A 338 -12.14 17.80 14.03
C GLU A 338 -12.83 18.71 13.01
N GLU A 339 -14.11 19.00 13.21
CA GLU A 339 -14.89 19.93 12.38
C GLU A 339 -14.34 21.36 12.46
N HIS A 340 -14.07 21.84 13.69
CA HIS A 340 -13.48 23.16 13.90
C HIS A 340 -12.06 23.25 13.35
N LEU A 341 -11.26 22.18 13.47
CA LEU A 341 -9.94 22.12 12.83
C LEU A 341 -10.05 22.14 11.30
N ALA A 342 -11.01 21.42 10.73
CA ALA A 342 -11.25 21.46 9.28
C ALA A 342 -11.67 22.87 8.82
N LEU A 343 -12.53 23.57 9.56
CA LEU A 343 -12.90 24.96 9.29
C LEU A 343 -11.69 25.90 9.36
N LEU A 344 -10.84 25.74 10.38
CA LEU A 344 -9.63 26.55 10.51
C LEU A 344 -8.68 26.40 9.32
N TRP A 345 -8.52 25.18 8.81
CA TRP A 345 -7.65 24.91 7.67
C TRP A 345 -8.29 25.31 6.33
N LYS A 346 -9.50 24.86 6.05
CA LYS A 346 -10.18 25.04 4.76
C LYS A 346 -10.86 26.41 4.60
N GLY A 347 -11.25 27.01 5.73
CA GLY A 347 -12.09 28.21 5.73
C GLY A 347 -13.57 27.92 5.63
N SER A 348 -14.36 28.97 5.48
CA SER A 348 -15.82 28.94 5.36
C SER A 348 -16.29 30.02 4.37
N ALA A 349 -17.59 30.16 4.19
CA ALA A 349 -18.16 31.29 3.43
C ALA A 349 -17.88 32.67 4.07
N HIS A 350 -17.45 32.71 5.35
CA HIS A 350 -17.28 33.93 6.13
C HIS A 350 -15.82 34.34 6.33
N PHE A 351 -14.87 33.42 6.11
CA PHE A 351 -13.44 33.70 6.21
C PHE A 351 -12.62 32.69 5.40
N GLU A 352 -11.43 33.09 4.97
CA GLU A 352 -10.44 32.22 4.34
C GLU A 352 -9.59 31.50 5.39
N GLY A 353 -9.35 30.19 5.17
CA GLY A 353 -8.57 29.35 6.08
C GLY A 353 -7.07 29.41 5.84
N ILE A 354 -6.33 28.58 6.60
CA ILE A 354 -4.87 28.47 6.51
C ILE A 354 -4.44 27.99 5.12
N ASP A 355 -5.19 27.09 4.49
CA ASP A 355 -4.88 26.59 3.14
C ASP A 355 -4.92 27.74 2.09
N ALA A 356 -5.93 28.60 2.16
CA ALA A 356 -6.05 29.78 1.27
C ALA A 356 -4.86 30.76 1.48
N PHE A 357 -4.43 30.95 2.75
CA PHE A 357 -3.26 31.75 3.04
C PHE A 357 -1.99 31.19 2.36
N PHE A 358 -1.74 29.88 2.46
CA PHE A 358 -0.55 29.29 1.82
C PHE A 358 -0.66 29.28 0.29
N ASN A 359 -1.85 29.13 -0.28
CA ASN A 359 -2.10 29.28 -1.72
C ASN A 359 -1.77 30.74 -2.16
N TYR A 360 -2.17 31.73 -1.37
CA TYR A 360 -1.78 33.12 -1.61
C TYR A 360 -0.26 33.31 -1.55
N VAL A 361 0.42 32.75 -0.52
CA VAL A 361 1.88 32.80 -0.40
C VAL A 361 2.55 32.15 -1.61
N GLU A 362 2.04 31.03 -2.09
CA GLU A 362 2.56 30.30 -3.25
C GLU A 362 2.36 31.11 -4.54
N SER A 363 1.20 31.76 -4.74
CA SER A 363 0.95 32.64 -5.89
C SER A 363 1.92 33.85 -5.96
N LYS A 364 2.50 34.25 -4.81
CA LYS A 364 3.49 35.33 -4.69
C LYS A 364 4.94 34.83 -4.61
N SER A 365 5.19 33.54 -4.88
CA SER A 365 6.51 32.90 -4.77
C SER A 365 7.60 33.51 -5.68
N TYR A 366 7.23 34.31 -6.67
CA TYR A 366 8.16 35.12 -7.47
C TYR A 366 8.90 36.16 -6.61
N LYS A 367 8.40 36.56 -5.44
CA LYS A 367 9.06 37.45 -4.47
C LYS A 367 9.83 36.62 -3.44
N ILE A 368 11.11 36.95 -3.21
CA ILE A 368 11.99 36.21 -2.29
C ILE A 368 11.39 36.06 -0.89
N GLN A 369 10.76 37.10 -0.36
CA GLN A 369 10.17 37.08 0.99
C GLN A 369 9.08 35.99 1.17
N TYR A 370 8.25 35.75 0.13
CA TYR A 370 7.22 34.72 0.19
C TYR A 370 7.81 33.30 0.02
N ARG A 371 8.87 33.14 -0.79
CA ARG A 371 9.62 31.87 -0.85
C ARG A 371 10.25 31.50 0.49
N VAL A 372 10.87 32.48 1.17
CA VAL A 372 11.45 32.28 2.50
C VAL A 372 10.39 31.96 3.53
N LEU A 373 9.23 32.65 3.46
CA LEU A 373 8.09 32.40 4.32
C LEU A 373 7.57 30.96 4.12
N GLN A 374 7.32 30.56 2.88
CA GLN A 374 6.87 29.21 2.54
C GLN A 374 7.86 28.13 3.01
N ALA A 375 9.16 28.34 2.75
CA ALA A 375 10.21 27.40 3.15
C ALA A 375 10.29 27.19 4.67
N ARG A 376 9.95 28.21 5.47
CA ARG A 376 9.92 28.12 6.94
C ARG A 376 8.85 27.15 7.45
N TYR A 377 7.73 27.04 6.75
CA TYR A 377 6.58 26.20 7.13
C TYR A 377 6.47 24.92 6.31
N ARG A 378 7.40 24.68 5.38
CA ARG A 378 7.50 23.41 4.66
C ARG A 378 8.18 22.36 5.54
N GLY A 379 7.56 21.20 5.59
CA GLY A 379 8.07 20.02 6.29
C GLY A 379 7.62 18.75 5.63
N LYS A 380 7.94 17.61 6.24
CA LYS A 380 7.40 16.31 5.83
C LYS A 380 6.00 16.16 6.42
N THR A 381 5.00 16.18 5.55
CA THR A 381 3.60 15.94 5.92
C THR A 381 3.16 14.56 5.48
N THR A 382 2.17 13.99 6.15
CA THR A 382 1.57 12.72 5.72
C THR A 382 1.03 12.87 4.30
N CYS A 383 1.33 11.90 3.44
CA CYS A 383 0.82 11.89 2.07
C CYS A 383 -0.72 11.89 2.08
N HIS A 384 -1.33 12.82 1.39
CA HIS A 384 -2.79 12.99 1.34
C HIS A 384 -3.50 11.83 0.63
N ASP A 385 -2.85 11.19 -0.35
CA ASP A 385 -3.43 10.08 -1.10
C ASP A 385 -3.41 8.79 -0.29
N CYS A 386 -2.22 8.33 0.11
CA CYS A 386 -2.09 7.06 0.82
C CYS A 386 -2.26 7.20 2.34
N ARG A 387 -2.44 8.40 2.89
CA ARG A 387 -2.59 8.67 4.34
C ARG A 387 -1.55 7.97 5.22
N GLY A 388 -0.30 7.91 4.70
CA GLY A 388 0.80 7.24 5.39
C GLY A 388 0.93 5.74 5.14
N HIS A 389 -0.01 5.10 4.45
CA HIS A 389 0.03 3.66 4.13
C HIS A 389 1.16 3.28 3.17
N ARG A 390 1.72 4.24 2.42
CA ARG A 390 2.83 4.06 1.46
C ARG A 390 2.46 3.30 0.18
N LEU A 391 1.32 2.62 0.18
CA LEU A 391 0.84 1.80 -0.93
C LEU A 391 -0.12 2.59 -1.82
N ARG A 392 -0.25 2.14 -3.06
CA ARG A 392 -1.25 2.64 -4.00
C ARG A 392 -2.67 2.39 -3.48
N LYS A 393 -3.63 3.19 -3.95
CA LYS A 393 -5.02 3.12 -3.48
C LYS A 393 -5.64 1.73 -3.72
N GLU A 394 -5.34 1.11 -4.85
CA GLU A 394 -5.88 -0.19 -5.26
C GLU A 394 -5.49 -1.32 -4.28
N ALA A 395 -4.35 -1.19 -3.59
CA ALA A 395 -3.97 -2.14 -2.55
C ALA A 395 -4.95 -2.16 -1.36
N SER A 396 -5.74 -1.10 -1.16
CA SER A 396 -6.78 -1.03 -0.14
C SER A 396 -8.07 -1.78 -0.52
N TYR A 397 -8.24 -2.11 -1.79
CA TYR A 397 -9.37 -2.91 -2.24
C TYR A 397 -9.24 -4.37 -1.83
N VAL A 398 -8.01 -4.82 -1.56
CA VAL A 398 -7.74 -6.19 -1.12
C VAL A 398 -7.81 -6.26 0.40
N GLN A 399 -8.71 -7.08 0.92
CA GLN A 399 -9.00 -7.17 2.34
C GLN A 399 -8.98 -8.63 2.84
N ILE A 400 -8.65 -8.81 4.10
CA ILE A 400 -8.82 -10.05 4.86
C ILE A 400 -9.71 -9.68 6.06
N GLU A 401 -10.88 -10.30 6.18
CA GLU A 401 -11.86 -10.00 7.24
C GLU A 401 -12.12 -8.47 7.38
N GLY A 402 -12.31 -7.77 6.24
CA GLY A 402 -12.60 -6.35 6.20
C GLY A 402 -11.42 -5.40 6.47
N VAL A 403 -10.21 -5.93 6.63
CA VAL A 403 -9.00 -5.15 6.92
C VAL A 403 -8.02 -5.23 5.75
N HIS A 404 -7.54 -4.10 5.26
CA HIS A 404 -6.51 -4.05 4.21
C HIS A 404 -5.11 -3.83 4.81
N ILE A 405 -4.06 -4.26 4.07
CA ILE A 405 -2.67 -4.22 4.52
C ILE A 405 -2.19 -2.82 4.95
N GLY A 406 -2.70 -1.75 4.31
CA GLY A 406 -2.39 -0.37 4.66
C GLY A 406 -2.83 0.00 6.07
N GLN A 407 -4.01 -0.46 6.52
CA GLN A 407 -4.49 -0.24 7.89
C GLN A 407 -3.55 -0.90 8.90
N ILE A 408 -3.17 -2.17 8.65
CA ILE A 408 -2.23 -2.90 9.53
C ILE A 408 -0.90 -2.15 9.65
N SER A 409 -0.43 -1.53 8.56
CA SER A 409 0.82 -0.77 8.54
C SER A 409 0.80 0.47 9.45
N THR A 410 -0.37 0.98 9.82
CA THR A 410 -0.54 2.15 10.69
C THR A 410 -0.85 1.77 12.15
N TRP A 411 -1.13 0.51 12.41
CA TRP A 411 -1.44 0.04 13.75
C TRP A 411 -0.21 -0.02 14.65
N SER A 412 -0.44 0.12 15.95
CA SER A 412 0.55 -0.27 16.94
C SER A 412 0.77 -1.79 16.91
N ILE A 413 1.95 -2.25 17.35
CA ILE A 413 2.25 -3.69 17.43
C ILE A 413 1.20 -4.42 18.27
N ARG A 414 0.69 -3.81 19.34
CA ARG A 414 -0.38 -4.38 20.16
C ARG A 414 -1.66 -4.62 19.38
N GLN A 415 -2.14 -3.62 18.62
CA GLN A 415 -3.34 -3.75 17.80
C GLN A 415 -3.15 -4.81 16.71
N ALA A 416 -1.98 -4.82 16.06
CA ALA A 416 -1.68 -5.84 15.05
C ALA A 416 -1.71 -7.25 15.67
N ARG A 417 -1.08 -7.44 16.83
CA ARG A 417 -1.08 -8.71 17.56
C ARG A 417 -2.49 -9.18 17.90
N GLU A 418 -3.29 -8.32 18.54
CA GLU A 418 -4.67 -8.63 18.91
C GLU A 418 -5.51 -9.07 17.71
N TRP A 419 -5.36 -8.40 16.58
CA TRP A 419 -6.06 -8.77 15.35
C TRP A 419 -5.60 -10.11 14.79
N PHE A 420 -4.27 -10.35 14.70
CA PHE A 420 -3.74 -11.62 14.18
C PHE A 420 -4.03 -12.82 15.10
N ASP A 421 -4.06 -12.61 16.41
CA ASP A 421 -4.43 -13.65 17.38
C ASP A 421 -5.93 -14.02 17.24
N GLY A 422 -6.79 -13.05 16.94
CA GLY A 422 -8.22 -13.25 16.70
C GLY A 422 -8.57 -13.78 15.30
N LEU A 423 -7.66 -13.68 14.32
CA LEU A 423 -7.93 -14.03 12.92
C LEU A 423 -8.09 -15.55 12.74
N LYS A 424 -9.26 -15.97 12.27
CA LYS A 424 -9.60 -17.37 11.98
C LYS A 424 -10.05 -17.49 10.53
N LEU A 425 -9.20 -18.04 9.70
CA LEU A 425 -9.52 -18.37 8.32
C LEU A 425 -9.94 -19.84 8.22
N ALA A 426 -11.03 -20.12 7.52
CA ALA A 426 -11.58 -21.48 7.39
C ALA A 426 -11.22 -22.12 6.03
N GLY A 427 -11.41 -23.41 5.91
CA GLY A 427 -11.29 -24.15 4.65
C GLY A 427 -9.88 -24.13 4.02
N SER A 428 -9.83 -23.92 2.72
CA SER A 428 -8.59 -23.87 1.94
C SER A 428 -7.74 -22.62 2.27
N GLU A 429 -8.38 -21.49 2.53
CA GLU A 429 -7.71 -20.25 2.91
C GLU A 429 -6.93 -20.41 4.22
N GLY A 430 -7.53 -21.09 5.21
CA GLY A 430 -6.88 -21.38 6.48
C GLY A 430 -5.63 -22.23 6.31
N LYS A 431 -5.66 -23.28 5.47
CA LYS A 431 -4.49 -24.13 5.20
C LYS A 431 -3.36 -23.37 4.50
N ILE A 432 -3.70 -22.48 3.55
CA ILE A 432 -2.73 -21.65 2.83
C ILE A 432 -2.08 -20.64 3.79
N ALA A 433 -2.86 -20.05 4.68
CA ALA A 433 -2.42 -19.00 5.60
C ALA A 433 -1.70 -19.52 6.85
N GLU A 434 -1.87 -20.77 7.25
CA GLU A 434 -1.45 -21.33 8.54
C GLU A 434 0.03 -21.04 8.86
N ARG A 435 0.93 -21.36 7.93
CA ARG A 435 2.36 -21.14 8.12
C ARG A 435 2.70 -19.65 8.19
N LEU A 436 2.07 -18.83 7.34
CA LEU A 436 2.30 -17.37 7.31
C LEU A 436 1.82 -16.72 8.60
N LEU A 437 0.64 -17.11 9.09
CA LEU A 437 0.08 -16.59 10.34
C LEU A 437 0.95 -16.99 11.55
N THR A 438 1.49 -18.21 11.57
CA THR A 438 2.41 -18.65 12.62
C THR A 438 3.65 -17.77 12.66
N GLU A 439 4.27 -17.51 11.51
CA GLU A 439 5.46 -16.66 11.42
C GLU A 439 5.17 -15.20 11.81
N ILE A 440 4.03 -14.64 11.37
CA ILE A 440 3.63 -13.28 11.75
C ILE A 440 3.40 -13.19 13.26
N ARG A 441 2.67 -14.14 13.85
CA ARG A 441 2.41 -14.17 15.29
C ARG A 441 3.70 -14.26 16.09
N ASN A 442 4.61 -15.17 15.72
CA ASN A 442 5.91 -15.32 16.39
C ASN A 442 6.74 -14.02 16.38
N ARG A 443 6.65 -13.22 15.30
CA ARG A 443 7.38 -11.94 15.22
C ARG A 443 6.68 -10.80 15.95
N LEU A 444 5.37 -10.89 16.18
CA LEU A 444 4.61 -9.89 16.92
C LEU A 444 4.69 -10.12 18.45
N HIS A 445 5.03 -11.32 18.91
CA HIS A 445 5.31 -11.67 20.29
C HIS A 445 6.75 -11.37 20.69
#